data_a78da8ccd211799a874706209a15b71c
#
_entry.id   a78da8ccd211799a874706209a15b71c
#
_cell.length_a   1.000
_cell.length_b   1.000
_cell.length_c   1.000
_cell.angle_alpha   90.00
_cell.angle_beta   90.00
_cell.angle_gamma   90.00
#
_symmetry.space_group_name_H-M   'P 1'
#
loop_
_entity.id
_entity.type
_entity.pdbx_description
1 polymer ?
#
loop_
_entity_poly.entity_id
_entity_poly.type
_entity_poly.pdbx_seq_one_letter_code
_entity_poly.pdbx_strand_id
1 'polypeptide(L)'
;MNKDNFTMLCDFYELTMANGYFKNGFYKRTTYFDVFFRNVPDNGGFAIVAGLDQIIEYIKELHFSAEDIEFLRSKKIFDKEFLEYLKDFRFTGDIYAVPEGTPVFPHEPVLTVKAPAIEAQLIETYILLAINHQSLIATKANRIVRAANGRTVLEFGSRRAQGADGAVIGARAAYIGGCAGTACTLTDFKYGVPAGGTMAHSWVQMFDTEYDAFRTYCEIYPDNAVLLVDTYNTLKSGVPNAIKAFKEVLVPKGITNFGIRLDSGDISYLSKRARKMLDEAGLQCCKIVASNSLDEYLIRDLMMQEAKIDTFGVGERLVTAKSAPVFGGVYKLAAVEDEQGNIIPKIKISENTAKITNPHYKKLYRFYDNESGKALADELCVYDETIDGTKPHTIFDPDAIWKTKTLTDYSVKELHVTVFKNGELVYKQPSLFEIKRYCAEQTETLWDEVKRFENPHTYYVDLSKKLWDIKNALLEKSKDGKDLK
;
A
#
# COMPACT_ATOMS: atom_id res chain seq x y z
N MET A 1 -5.51 -16.25 19.07
CA MET A 1 -5.71 -14.83 19.38
C MET A 1 -7.19 -14.56 19.24
N ASN A 2 -7.82 -13.93 20.21
CA ASN A 2 -9.14 -13.37 19.97
C ASN A 2 -9.03 -12.44 18.78
N LYS A 3 -9.90 -12.59 17.78
CA LYS A 3 -10.01 -11.62 16.70
C LYS A 3 -10.55 -10.34 17.34
N ASP A 4 -9.79 -9.27 17.25
CA ASP A 4 -10.22 -8.00 17.80
C ASP A 4 -11.42 -7.49 16.98
N ASN A 5 -12.53 -7.25 17.65
CA ASN A 5 -13.69 -6.60 17.04
C ASN A 5 -13.44 -5.09 16.98
N PHE A 6 -13.17 -4.57 15.79
CA PHE A 6 -12.92 -3.14 15.56
C PHE A 6 -14.18 -2.34 15.19
N THR A 7 -15.39 -2.84 15.46
CA THR A 7 -16.65 -2.16 15.13
C THR A 7 -16.73 -0.75 15.75
N MET A 8 -16.21 -0.60 16.98
CA MET A 8 -16.15 0.70 17.67
C MET A 8 -14.98 1.59 17.24
N LEU A 9 -14.11 1.14 16.31
CA LEU A 9 -13.05 1.97 15.73
C LEU A 9 -13.64 2.77 14.55
N CYS A 10 -14.50 3.71 14.89
CA CYS A 10 -15.15 4.63 13.98
C CYS A 10 -15.12 6.05 14.57
N ASP A 11 -15.11 7.05 13.70
CA ASP A 11 -15.23 8.44 14.15
C ASP A 11 -16.61 8.67 14.73
N PHE A 12 -16.69 9.41 15.84
CA PHE A 12 -17.94 9.57 16.59
C PHE A 12 -19.09 10.19 15.76
N TYR A 13 -18.75 11.03 14.78
CA TYR A 13 -19.75 11.60 13.87
C TYR A 13 -20.47 10.54 13.03
N GLU A 14 -19.83 9.42 12.73
CA GLU A 14 -20.44 8.32 11.99
C GLU A 14 -21.65 7.75 12.76
N LEU A 15 -21.48 7.54 14.06
CA LEU A 15 -22.57 7.10 14.94
C LEU A 15 -23.69 8.14 15.09
N THR A 16 -23.35 9.43 15.21
CA THR A 16 -24.37 10.48 15.32
C THR A 16 -25.12 10.67 14.01
N MET A 17 -24.45 10.58 12.86
CA MET A 17 -25.09 10.58 11.54
C MET A 17 -25.97 9.33 11.36
N ALA A 18 -25.47 8.15 11.74
CA ALA A 18 -26.23 6.89 11.68
C ALA A 18 -27.53 6.97 12.48
N ASN A 19 -27.52 7.52 13.70
CA ASN A 19 -28.73 7.79 14.50
C ASN A 19 -29.67 8.76 13.76
N GLY A 20 -29.12 9.80 13.14
CA GLY A 20 -29.90 10.74 12.32
C GLY A 20 -30.55 10.07 11.08
N TYR A 21 -29.82 9.22 10.40
CA TYR A 21 -30.34 8.43 9.26
C TYR A 21 -31.44 7.47 9.71
N PHE A 22 -31.26 6.83 10.87
CA PHE A 22 -32.27 5.94 11.44
C PHE A 22 -33.58 6.68 11.72
N LYS A 23 -33.52 7.84 12.39
CA LYS A 23 -34.69 8.67 12.72
C LYS A 23 -35.47 9.14 11.49
N ASN A 24 -34.77 9.43 10.40
CA ASN A 24 -35.36 9.95 9.17
C ASN A 24 -35.74 8.84 8.16
N GLY A 25 -35.61 7.56 8.54
CA GLY A 25 -35.96 6.44 7.66
C GLY A 25 -34.98 6.19 6.51
N PHE A 26 -33.79 6.85 6.54
CA PHE A 26 -32.77 6.70 5.48
C PHE A 26 -31.91 5.44 5.63
N TYR A 27 -32.06 4.71 6.74
CA TYR A 27 -31.24 3.52 7.02
C TYR A 27 -31.40 2.39 6.00
N LYS A 28 -32.51 2.36 5.22
CA LYS A 28 -32.75 1.42 4.13
C LYS A 28 -32.31 1.95 2.76
N ARG A 29 -31.93 3.21 2.67
CA ARG A 29 -31.56 3.85 1.41
C ARG A 29 -30.19 3.36 0.96
N THR A 30 -30.11 2.80 -0.23
CA THR A 30 -28.84 2.40 -0.82
C THR A 30 -28.02 3.63 -1.17
N THR A 31 -26.74 3.58 -0.78
CA THR A 31 -25.75 4.63 -1.03
C THR A 31 -24.53 4.04 -1.73
N TYR A 32 -23.80 4.90 -2.44
CA TYR A 32 -22.55 4.56 -3.12
C TYR A 32 -21.44 5.48 -2.62
N PHE A 33 -20.44 4.93 -1.99
CA PHE A 33 -19.28 5.67 -1.53
C PHE A 33 -18.02 5.18 -2.22
N ASP A 34 -17.16 6.12 -2.62
CA ASP A 34 -15.87 5.82 -3.21
C ASP A 34 -14.72 6.15 -2.25
N VAL A 35 -13.75 5.26 -2.20
CA VAL A 35 -12.41 5.52 -1.63
C VAL A 35 -11.49 5.91 -2.76
N PHE A 36 -10.86 7.07 -2.66
CA PHE A 36 -9.85 7.55 -3.61
C PHE A 36 -8.86 8.49 -2.92
N PHE A 37 -7.76 8.80 -3.58
CA PHE A 37 -6.77 9.76 -3.12
C PHE A 37 -6.53 10.85 -4.17
N ARG A 38 -5.88 11.97 -3.77
CA ARG A 38 -5.71 13.14 -4.65
C ARG A 38 -4.29 13.36 -5.14
N ASN A 39 -3.32 12.95 -4.35
CA ASN A 39 -1.91 13.14 -4.66
C ASN A 39 -1.13 11.87 -4.31
N VAL A 40 -0.17 11.53 -5.14
CA VAL A 40 0.76 10.43 -4.85
C VAL A 40 1.79 10.90 -3.83
N PRO A 41 2.09 10.12 -2.76
CA PRO A 41 3.16 10.45 -1.82
C PRO A 41 4.50 10.66 -2.55
N ASP A 42 5.34 11.53 -1.98
CA ASP A 42 6.66 11.91 -2.54
C ASP A 42 6.59 12.47 -3.98
N ASN A 43 5.45 13.04 -4.38
CA ASN A 43 5.19 13.50 -5.75
C ASN A 43 5.49 12.41 -6.80
N GLY A 44 5.24 11.16 -6.45
CA GLY A 44 5.41 10.02 -7.35
C GLY A 44 4.41 9.99 -8.49
N GLY A 45 4.65 9.17 -9.52
CA GLY A 45 3.75 9.04 -10.67
C GLY A 45 2.55 8.13 -10.41
N PHE A 46 2.61 7.24 -9.43
CA PHE A 46 1.57 6.28 -9.06
C PHE A 46 1.70 5.82 -7.62
N ALA A 47 0.64 5.23 -7.07
CA ALA A 47 0.65 4.55 -5.79
C ALA A 47 0.36 3.05 -5.96
N ILE A 48 0.74 2.22 -4.99
CA ILE A 48 0.39 0.81 -4.93
C ILE A 48 -0.75 0.64 -3.92
N VAL A 49 -1.90 0.14 -4.36
CA VAL A 49 -3.01 -0.12 -3.44
C VAL A 49 -2.75 -1.35 -2.59
N ALA A 50 -3.02 -1.24 -1.29
CA ALA A 50 -2.96 -2.34 -0.32
C ALA A 50 -3.91 -2.07 0.84
N GLY A 51 -4.30 -3.10 1.60
CA GLY A 51 -5.17 -3.01 2.77
C GLY A 51 -6.49 -3.76 2.63
N LEU A 52 -6.76 -4.39 1.49
CA LEU A 52 -8.02 -5.11 1.25
C LEU A 52 -8.18 -6.33 2.17
N ASP A 53 -7.11 -7.03 2.50
CA ASP A 53 -7.11 -8.17 3.40
C ASP A 53 -7.70 -7.82 4.79
N GLN A 54 -7.24 -6.70 5.37
CA GLN A 54 -7.73 -6.23 6.67
C GLN A 54 -9.18 -5.74 6.61
N ILE A 55 -9.58 -5.13 5.48
CA ILE A 55 -10.97 -4.72 5.25
C ILE A 55 -11.88 -5.95 5.21
N ILE A 56 -11.47 -7.01 4.52
CA ILE A 56 -12.25 -8.25 4.44
C ILE A 56 -12.42 -8.86 5.83
N GLU A 57 -11.36 -8.98 6.62
CA GLU A 57 -11.45 -9.51 7.97
C GLU A 57 -12.31 -8.62 8.88
N TYR A 58 -12.20 -7.29 8.78
CA TYR A 58 -13.03 -6.35 9.52
C TYR A 58 -14.52 -6.51 9.20
N ILE A 59 -14.90 -6.55 7.92
CA ILE A 59 -16.30 -6.67 7.50
C ILE A 59 -16.91 -8.00 7.97
N LYS A 60 -16.15 -9.09 7.97
CA LYS A 60 -16.59 -10.41 8.45
C LYS A 60 -16.88 -10.42 9.95
N GLU A 61 -16.12 -9.66 10.73
CA GLU A 61 -16.25 -9.62 12.20
C GLU A 61 -17.13 -8.45 12.68
N LEU A 62 -17.68 -7.65 11.77
CA LEU A 62 -18.42 -6.42 12.07
C LEU A 62 -19.72 -6.69 12.82
N HIS A 63 -19.80 -6.32 14.11
CA HIS A 63 -20.98 -6.40 14.95
C HIS A 63 -20.79 -5.59 16.23
N PHE A 64 -21.88 -5.04 16.77
CA PHE A 64 -21.86 -4.40 18.08
C PHE A 64 -22.10 -5.42 19.19
N SER A 65 -21.20 -5.50 20.15
CA SER A 65 -21.37 -6.32 21.36
C SER A 65 -22.38 -5.69 22.34
N ALA A 66 -22.83 -6.46 23.30
CA ALA A 66 -23.69 -5.93 24.36
C ALA A 66 -22.99 -4.82 25.17
N GLU A 67 -21.67 -4.92 25.35
CA GLU A 67 -20.87 -3.92 26.05
C GLU A 67 -20.77 -2.62 25.22
N ASP A 68 -20.59 -2.70 23.90
CA ASP A 68 -20.61 -1.55 22.99
C ASP A 68 -21.95 -0.80 23.08
N ILE A 69 -23.08 -1.54 23.04
CA ILE A 69 -24.41 -0.95 23.12
C ILE A 69 -24.62 -0.25 24.46
N GLU A 70 -24.17 -0.84 25.59
CA GLU A 70 -24.31 -0.22 26.91
C GLU A 70 -23.42 1.03 27.03
N PHE A 71 -22.19 0.99 26.45
CA PHE A 71 -21.33 2.17 26.35
C PHE A 71 -22.02 3.30 25.57
N LEU A 72 -22.60 3.00 24.41
CA LEU A 72 -23.30 4.00 23.59
C LEU A 72 -24.54 4.53 24.32
N ARG A 73 -25.29 3.68 25.04
CA ARG A 73 -26.42 4.06 25.88
C ARG A 73 -26.01 5.05 26.97
N SER A 74 -24.83 4.86 27.56
CA SER A 74 -24.30 5.75 28.62
C SER A 74 -24.06 7.18 28.15
N LYS A 75 -23.89 7.39 26.83
CA LYS A 75 -23.71 8.73 26.25
C LYS A 75 -24.98 9.59 26.28
N LYS A 76 -26.17 8.98 26.39
CA LYS A 76 -27.47 9.67 26.51
C LYS A 76 -27.86 10.57 25.35
N ILE A 77 -27.30 10.33 24.17
CA ILE A 77 -27.56 11.09 22.94
C ILE A 77 -28.14 10.25 21.82
N PHE A 78 -28.13 8.94 21.95
CA PHE A 78 -28.66 8.01 20.96
C PHE A 78 -30.08 7.54 21.34
N ASP A 79 -30.92 7.39 20.29
CA ASP A 79 -32.28 6.90 20.47
C ASP A 79 -32.30 5.42 20.89
N LYS A 80 -33.29 5.04 21.68
CA LYS A 80 -33.45 3.65 22.14
C LYS A 80 -33.60 2.69 20.97
N GLU A 81 -34.40 3.03 20.00
CA GLU A 81 -34.73 2.23 18.83
C GLU A 81 -33.48 2.06 17.92
N PHE A 82 -32.65 3.09 17.83
CA PHE A 82 -31.37 3.01 17.12
C PHE A 82 -30.41 2.04 17.81
N LEU A 83 -30.31 2.11 19.14
CA LEU A 83 -29.47 1.17 19.91
C LEU A 83 -29.97 -0.28 19.81
N GLU A 84 -31.27 -0.50 19.70
CA GLU A 84 -31.83 -1.84 19.43
C GLU A 84 -31.48 -2.31 18.02
N TYR A 85 -31.56 -1.42 17.01
CA TYR A 85 -31.14 -1.71 15.63
C TYR A 85 -29.65 -2.15 15.56
N LEU A 86 -28.76 -1.50 16.30
CA LEU A 86 -27.33 -1.84 16.31
C LEU A 86 -27.04 -3.25 16.87
N LYS A 87 -27.92 -3.85 17.68
CA LYS A 87 -27.70 -5.23 18.18
C LYS A 87 -27.66 -6.28 17.08
N ASP A 88 -28.44 -6.07 16.02
CA ASP A 88 -28.51 -6.98 14.87
C ASP A 88 -27.69 -6.48 13.69
N PHE A 89 -26.87 -5.45 13.91
CA PHE A 89 -26.08 -4.82 12.86
C PHE A 89 -25.13 -5.80 12.18
N ARG A 90 -25.18 -5.84 10.88
CA ARG A 90 -24.28 -6.60 9.99
C ARG A 90 -24.11 -5.81 8.71
N PHE A 91 -23.02 -6.04 8.01
CA PHE A 91 -22.88 -5.54 6.66
C PHE A 91 -23.64 -6.43 5.68
N THR A 92 -24.52 -5.84 4.89
CA THR A 92 -25.36 -6.55 3.90
C THR A 92 -25.15 -6.03 2.48
N GLY A 93 -24.24 -5.07 2.30
CA GLY A 93 -23.98 -4.42 1.03
C GLY A 93 -23.03 -5.17 0.10
N ASP A 94 -22.64 -4.47 -0.96
CA ASP A 94 -21.63 -4.89 -1.92
C ASP A 94 -20.37 -4.05 -1.72
N ILE A 95 -19.19 -4.66 -1.91
CA ILE A 95 -17.90 -3.96 -2.00
C ILE A 95 -17.21 -4.36 -3.30
N TYR A 96 -16.81 -3.35 -4.07
CA TYR A 96 -16.00 -3.48 -5.26
C TYR A 96 -14.64 -2.84 -5.00
N ALA A 97 -13.54 -3.49 -5.35
CA ALA A 97 -12.20 -2.96 -5.08
C ALA A 97 -11.22 -3.29 -6.20
N VAL A 98 -10.22 -2.45 -6.33
CA VAL A 98 -9.02 -2.75 -7.12
C VAL A 98 -8.17 -3.75 -6.34
N PRO A 99 -7.69 -4.86 -6.95
CA PRO A 99 -6.85 -5.85 -6.27
C PRO A 99 -5.59 -5.26 -5.67
N GLU A 100 -5.18 -5.75 -4.49
CA GLU A 100 -3.92 -5.35 -3.86
C GLU A 100 -2.73 -5.55 -4.80
N GLY A 101 -1.78 -4.64 -4.75
CA GLY A 101 -0.60 -4.64 -5.62
C GLY A 101 -0.79 -3.92 -6.95
N THR A 102 -2.00 -3.47 -7.28
CA THR A 102 -2.25 -2.69 -8.50
C THR A 102 -1.67 -1.28 -8.36
N PRO A 103 -0.90 -0.78 -9.35
CA PRO A 103 -0.60 0.65 -9.47
C PRO A 103 -1.88 1.43 -9.75
N VAL A 104 -2.11 2.50 -8.99
CA VAL A 104 -3.30 3.35 -9.07
C VAL A 104 -2.91 4.83 -9.09
N PHE A 105 -3.82 5.66 -9.59
CA PHE A 105 -3.57 7.08 -9.82
C PHE A 105 -4.58 7.97 -9.07
N PRO A 106 -4.30 9.27 -8.89
CA PRO A 106 -5.21 10.19 -8.24
C PRO A 106 -6.62 10.19 -8.86
N HIS A 107 -7.65 10.31 -8.01
CA HIS A 107 -9.07 10.35 -8.36
C HIS A 107 -9.70 9.03 -8.86
N GLU A 108 -8.93 7.95 -8.94
CA GLU A 108 -9.49 6.62 -9.19
C GLU A 108 -10.18 6.07 -7.93
N PRO A 109 -11.41 5.55 -8.05
CA PRO A 109 -12.07 4.84 -6.96
C PRO A 109 -11.36 3.49 -6.75
N VAL A 110 -10.47 3.42 -5.74
CA VAL A 110 -9.76 2.18 -5.41
C VAL A 110 -10.66 1.17 -4.70
N LEU A 111 -11.74 1.64 -4.10
CA LEU A 111 -12.78 0.81 -3.49
C LEU A 111 -14.12 1.57 -3.57
N THR A 112 -15.18 0.86 -3.90
CA THR A 112 -16.56 1.38 -3.89
C THR A 112 -17.41 0.52 -2.98
N VAL A 113 -18.12 1.16 -2.04
CA VAL A 113 -19.13 0.54 -1.18
C VAL A 113 -20.52 0.88 -1.70
N LYS A 114 -21.32 -0.14 -2.01
CA LYS A 114 -22.75 -0.03 -2.27
C LYS A 114 -23.50 -0.69 -1.12
N ALA A 115 -24.10 0.09 -0.24
CA ALA A 115 -24.77 -0.44 0.95
C ALA A 115 -25.86 0.49 1.47
N PRO A 116 -26.75 0.01 2.37
CA PRO A 116 -27.62 0.86 3.16
C PRO A 116 -26.83 1.96 3.89
N ALA A 117 -27.43 3.16 3.99
CA ALA A 117 -26.72 4.36 4.43
C ALA A 117 -25.96 4.23 5.75
N ILE A 118 -26.53 3.56 6.76
CA ILE A 118 -25.87 3.34 8.05
C ILE A 118 -24.69 2.40 7.91
N GLU A 119 -24.84 1.31 7.19
CA GLU A 119 -23.78 0.32 6.97
C GLU A 119 -22.59 0.93 6.23
N ALA A 120 -22.86 1.68 5.15
CA ALA A 120 -21.83 2.36 4.40
C ALA A 120 -21.11 3.44 5.22
N GLN A 121 -21.83 4.12 6.14
CA GLN A 121 -21.25 5.18 6.96
C GLN A 121 -20.34 4.64 8.06
N LEU A 122 -20.74 3.59 8.77
CA LEU A 122 -20.03 3.08 9.95
C LEU A 122 -18.73 2.34 9.65
N ILE A 123 -18.42 2.10 8.38
CA ILE A 123 -17.17 1.42 7.96
C ILE A 123 -16.12 2.40 7.39
N GLU A 124 -16.44 3.70 7.31
CA GLU A 124 -15.57 4.73 6.70
C GLU A 124 -14.19 4.76 7.35
N THR A 125 -14.13 4.94 8.67
CA THR A 125 -12.87 5.13 9.38
C THR A 125 -11.94 3.92 9.23
N TYR A 126 -12.44 2.70 9.39
CA TYR A 126 -11.60 1.51 9.30
C TYR A 126 -11.09 1.26 7.88
N ILE A 127 -11.95 1.42 6.86
CA ILE A 127 -11.53 1.30 5.46
C ILE A 127 -10.42 2.30 5.15
N LEU A 128 -10.58 3.56 5.56
CA LEU A 128 -9.57 4.59 5.34
C LEU A 128 -8.27 4.29 6.10
N LEU A 129 -8.35 3.82 7.34
CA LEU A 129 -7.19 3.41 8.14
C LEU A 129 -6.37 2.33 7.40
N ALA A 130 -7.04 1.27 6.92
CA ALA A 130 -6.40 0.17 6.24
C ALA A 130 -5.77 0.58 4.90
N ILE A 131 -6.53 1.27 4.04
CA ILE A 131 -6.04 1.70 2.71
C ILE A 131 -4.94 2.74 2.84
N ASN A 132 -5.11 3.77 3.70
CA ASN A 132 -4.13 4.84 3.84
C ASN A 132 -2.78 4.33 4.30
N HIS A 133 -2.75 3.54 5.38
CA HIS A 133 -1.48 3.05 5.93
C HIS A 133 -0.79 2.08 4.98
N GLN A 134 -1.50 1.06 4.51
CA GLN A 134 -0.85 0.01 3.73
C GLN A 134 -0.48 0.47 2.32
N SER A 135 -1.33 1.26 1.65
CA SER A 135 -0.98 1.82 0.34
C SER A 135 0.20 2.78 0.43
N LEU A 136 0.30 3.57 1.50
CA LEU A 136 1.45 4.44 1.76
C LEU A 136 2.75 3.64 1.84
N ILE A 137 2.76 2.59 2.67
CA ILE A 137 3.97 1.78 2.90
C ILE A 137 4.31 0.92 1.68
N ALA A 138 3.32 0.33 1.00
CA ALA A 138 3.55 -0.41 -0.24
C ALA A 138 4.12 0.49 -1.35
N THR A 139 3.62 1.72 -1.48
CA THR A 139 4.13 2.73 -2.42
C THR A 139 5.57 3.10 -2.10
N LYS A 140 5.88 3.38 -0.82
CA LYS A 140 7.24 3.70 -0.37
C LYS A 140 8.20 2.55 -0.61
N ALA A 141 7.79 1.32 -0.28
CA ALA A 141 8.58 0.11 -0.52
C ALA A 141 8.86 -0.09 -2.02
N ASN A 142 7.86 0.09 -2.89
CA ASN A 142 8.03 -0.03 -4.34
C ASN A 142 9.06 0.98 -4.89
N ARG A 143 9.03 2.23 -4.41
CA ARG A 143 10.04 3.24 -4.77
C ARG A 143 11.45 2.79 -4.36
N ILE A 144 11.61 2.32 -3.12
CA ILE A 144 12.89 1.85 -2.58
C ILE A 144 13.42 0.63 -3.35
N VAL A 145 12.55 -0.33 -3.63
CA VAL A 145 12.91 -1.55 -4.38
C VAL A 145 13.36 -1.21 -5.81
N ARG A 146 12.67 -0.30 -6.50
CA ARG A 146 13.08 0.16 -7.84
C ARG A 146 14.43 0.89 -7.80
N ALA A 147 14.68 1.71 -6.76
CA ALA A 147 15.96 2.39 -6.59
C ALA A 147 17.13 1.41 -6.39
N ALA A 148 16.87 0.25 -5.79
CA ALA A 148 17.87 -0.79 -5.57
C ALA A 148 18.33 -1.51 -6.85
N ASN A 149 17.67 -1.27 -7.98
CA ASN A 149 18.05 -1.76 -9.31
C ASN A 149 18.40 -3.26 -9.32
N GLY A 150 17.43 -4.11 -8.93
CA GLY A 150 17.54 -5.56 -8.89
C GLY A 150 18.24 -6.15 -7.65
N ARG A 151 18.73 -5.31 -6.72
CA ARG A 151 19.30 -5.77 -5.46
C ARG A 151 18.21 -6.05 -4.44
N THR A 152 18.47 -6.98 -3.53
CA THR A 152 17.53 -7.35 -2.48
C THR A 152 17.28 -6.19 -1.52
N VAL A 153 16.02 -5.96 -1.18
CA VAL A 153 15.62 -5.02 -0.12
C VAL A 153 14.87 -5.78 0.97
N LEU A 154 15.29 -5.60 2.22
CA LEU A 154 14.64 -6.13 3.42
C LEU A 154 14.06 -4.98 4.25
N GLU A 155 12.85 -5.19 4.77
CA GLU A 155 12.20 -4.27 5.69
C GLU A 155 12.75 -4.46 7.10
N PHE A 156 13.43 -3.44 7.68
CA PHE A 156 14.06 -3.47 9.00
C PHE A 156 13.48 -2.41 9.96
N GLY A 157 12.23 -2.00 9.76
CA GLY A 157 11.64 -0.85 10.43
C GLY A 157 10.81 -1.14 11.68
N SER A 158 10.52 -2.39 12.04
CA SER A 158 9.54 -2.75 13.07
C SER A 158 9.66 -1.93 14.37
N ARG A 159 10.86 -1.73 14.90
CA ARG A 159 11.11 -0.95 16.14
C ARG A 159 10.92 0.56 15.98
N ARG A 160 10.66 1.06 14.77
CA ARG A 160 10.44 2.47 14.41
C ARG A 160 9.03 2.76 13.94
N ALA A 161 8.18 1.74 13.83
CA ALA A 161 6.79 1.87 13.41
C ALA A 161 5.93 2.58 14.46
N GLN A 162 4.81 3.14 14.03
CA GLN A 162 3.81 3.73 14.90
C GLN A 162 2.89 2.62 15.47
N GLY A 163 3.32 2.01 16.56
CA GLY A 163 2.60 0.95 17.24
C GLY A 163 2.85 -0.45 16.68
N ALA A 164 2.36 -1.46 17.42
CA ALA A 164 2.57 -2.86 17.09
C ALA A 164 1.91 -3.26 15.76
N ASP A 165 0.68 -2.81 15.53
CA ASP A 165 -0.03 -3.09 14.28
C ASP A 165 0.65 -2.42 13.09
N GLY A 166 1.14 -1.17 13.27
CA GLY A 166 1.93 -0.47 12.25
C GLY A 166 3.19 -1.25 11.85
N ALA A 167 3.86 -1.92 12.80
CA ALA A 167 5.00 -2.77 12.50
C ALA A 167 4.61 -4.00 11.67
N VAL A 168 3.58 -4.72 12.09
CA VAL A 168 3.17 -5.99 11.47
C VAL A 168 2.54 -5.77 10.09
N ILE A 169 1.58 -4.85 10.02
CA ILE A 169 0.83 -4.56 8.79
C ILE A 169 1.72 -3.76 7.81
N GLY A 170 2.59 -2.87 8.32
CA GLY A 170 3.57 -2.15 7.50
C GLY A 170 4.57 -3.08 6.84
N ALA A 171 5.07 -4.11 7.54
CA ALA A 171 5.95 -5.11 6.96
C ALA A 171 5.23 -5.96 5.88
N ARG A 172 3.93 -6.30 6.07
CA ARG A 172 3.09 -6.92 5.04
C ARG A 172 3.00 -6.04 3.78
N ALA A 173 2.70 -4.78 3.97
CA ALA A 173 2.58 -3.81 2.87
C ALA A 173 3.91 -3.60 2.15
N ALA A 174 5.03 -3.54 2.87
CA ALA A 174 6.37 -3.46 2.28
C ALA A 174 6.70 -4.69 1.42
N TYR A 175 6.25 -5.88 1.83
CA TYR A 175 6.41 -7.10 1.03
C TYR A 175 5.60 -7.03 -0.27
N ILE A 176 4.36 -6.53 -0.24
CA ILE A 176 3.56 -6.27 -1.46
C ILE A 176 4.32 -5.31 -2.39
N GLY A 177 4.91 -4.23 -1.85
CA GLY A 177 5.69 -3.25 -2.59
C GLY A 177 7.00 -3.77 -3.17
N GLY A 178 7.41 -5.03 -2.85
CA GLY A 178 8.53 -5.73 -3.46
C GLY A 178 9.66 -6.11 -2.51
N CYS A 179 9.64 -5.72 -1.21
CA CYS A 179 10.65 -6.18 -0.24
C CYS A 179 10.72 -7.71 -0.20
N ALA A 180 11.92 -8.25 -0.06
CA ALA A 180 12.13 -9.71 -0.06
C ALA A 180 11.74 -10.38 1.26
N GLY A 181 11.72 -9.61 2.36
CA GLY A 181 11.39 -10.09 3.69
C GLY A 181 11.40 -8.97 4.71
N THR A 182 11.27 -9.32 5.98
CA THR A 182 11.16 -8.37 7.10
C THR A 182 12.01 -8.81 8.30
N ALA A 183 12.33 -7.88 9.20
CA ALA A 183 12.85 -8.21 10.53
C ALA A 183 11.73 -8.53 11.54
N CYS A 184 10.45 -8.40 11.17
CA CYS A 184 9.31 -8.61 12.05
C CYS A 184 8.88 -10.08 12.10
N THR A 185 9.32 -10.81 13.11
CA THR A 185 8.98 -12.23 13.31
C THR A 185 7.45 -12.47 13.34
N LEU A 186 6.67 -11.54 13.92
CA LEU A 186 5.21 -11.68 13.99
C LEU A 186 4.55 -11.57 12.60
N THR A 187 5.14 -10.81 11.67
CA THR A 187 4.64 -10.71 10.29
C THR A 187 4.88 -12.00 9.52
N ASP A 188 6.02 -12.66 9.74
CA ASP A 188 6.26 -14.00 9.19
C ASP A 188 5.23 -14.99 9.72
N PHE A 189 5.06 -15.05 11.03
CA PHE A 189 4.09 -15.96 11.65
C PHE A 189 2.65 -15.75 11.17
N LYS A 190 2.21 -14.49 10.98
CA LYS A 190 0.83 -14.18 10.58
C LYS A 190 0.59 -14.29 9.07
N TYR A 191 1.54 -13.86 8.26
CA TYR A 191 1.36 -13.63 6.82
C TYR A 191 2.36 -14.39 5.93
N GLY A 192 3.31 -15.12 6.51
CA GLY A 192 4.31 -15.84 5.74
C GLY A 192 5.33 -14.93 5.03
N VAL A 193 5.52 -13.70 5.50
CA VAL A 193 6.58 -12.82 5.00
C VAL A 193 7.91 -13.29 5.58
N PRO A 194 8.88 -13.74 4.76
CA PRO A 194 10.10 -14.33 5.28
C PRO A 194 10.82 -13.42 6.28
N ALA A 195 10.95 -13.87 7.53
CA ALA A 195 11.69 -13.13 8.52
C ALA A 195 13.21 -13.35 8.33
N GLY A 196 13.97 -12.26 8.41
CA GLY A 196 15.41 -12.29 8.32
C GLY A 196 16.05 -11.25 9.21
N GLY A 197 17.26 -11.54 9.60
CA GLY A 197 18.03 -10.63 10.44
C GLY A 197 19.47 -11.12 10.56
N THR A 198 20.30 -10.31 11.17
CA THR A 198 21.69 -10.64 11.43
C THR A 198 21.94 -10.60 12.94
N MET A 199 22.80 -9.74 13.40
CA MET A 199 23.07 -9.46 14.81
C MET A 199 22.98 -7.97 15.10
N ALA A 200 22.91 -7.61 16.38
CA ALA A 200 23.12 -6.24 16.85
C ALA A 200 24.55 -6.07 17.36
N HIS A 201 25.02 -4.82 17.52
CA HIS A 201 26.34 -4.52 18.11
C HIS A 201 26.50 -5.12 19.49
N SER A 202 25.41 -5.25 20.28
CA SER A 202 25.44 -5.89 21.60
C SER A 202 25.90 -7.35 21.55
N TRP A 203 25.65 -8.11 20.48
CA TRP A 203 26.21 -9.44 20.31
C TRP A 203 27.72 -9.40 20.32
N VAL A 204 28.32 -8.51 19.50
CA VAL A 204 29.79 -8.36 19.44
C VAL A 204 30.34 -7.93 20.77
N GLN A 205 29.68 -7.01 21.47
CA GLN A 205 30.10 -6.47 22.76
C GLN A 205 30.03 -7.47 23.95
N MET A 206 29.27 -8.56 23.80
CA MET A 206 29.16 -9.60 24.83
C MET A 206 30.38 -10.55 24.89
N PHE A 207 31.22 -10.52 23.87
CA PHE A 207 32.42 -11.36 23.80
C PHE A 207 33.67 -10.55 24.14
N ASP A 208 34.71 -11.24 24.62
CA ASP A 208 36.00 -10.62 24.96
C ASP A 208 36.67 -10.01 23.72
N THR A 209 36.47 -10.64 22.53
CA THR A 209 36.99 -10.12 21.27
C THR A 209 35.92 -10.15 20.17
N GLU A 210 36.01 -9.21 19.23
CA GLU A 210 35.17 -9.16 18.04
C GLU A 210 35.31 -10.45 17.21
N TYR A 211 36.53 -11.01 17.15
CA TYR A 211 36.76 -12.26 16.43
C TYR A 211 36.01 -13.44 17.06
N ASP A 212 35.99 -13.58 18.39
CA ASP A 212 35.28 -14.66 19.07
C ASP A 212 33.76 -14.56 18.82
N ALA A 213 33.22 -13.33 18.82
CA ALA A 213 31.80 -13.09 18.46
C ALA A 213 31.49 -13.58 17.05
N PHE A 214 32.31 -13.24 16.08
CA PHE A 214 32.14 -13.61 14.68
C PHE A 214 32.31 -15.11 14.45
N ARG A 215 33.34 -15.70 15.02
CA ARG A 215 33.59 -17.15 14.97
C ARG A 215 32.42 -17.92 15.53
N THR A 216 31.97 -17.58 16.74
CA THR A 216 30.81 -18.23 17.38
C THR A 216 29.56 -18.13 16.55
N TYR A 217 29.30 -16.96 15.94
CA TYR A 217 28.13 -16.79 15.07
C TYR A 217 28.19 -17.68 13.81
N CYS A 218 29.36 -17.80 13.19
CA CYS A 218 29.61 -18.70 12.07
C CYS A 218 29.45 -20.18 12.44
N GLU A 219 29.83 -20.55 13.66
CA GLU A 219 29.67 -21.93 14.16
C GLU A 219 28.19 -22.30 14.37
N ILE A 220 27.39 -21.37 14.91
CA ILE A 220 25.97 -21.58 15.25
C ILE A 220 25.08 -21.45 14.01
N TYR A 221 25.34 -20.48 13.12
CA TYR A 221 24.50 -20.15 11.96
C TYR A 221 25.31 -20.22 10.65
N PRO A 222 25.85 -21.40 10.29
CA PRO A 222 26.78 -21.50 9.16
C PRO A 222 26.15 -21.10 7.82
N ASP A 223 24.86 -21.44 7.61
CA ASP A 223 24.16 -21.20 6.33
C ASP A 223 23.58 -19.78 6.18
N ASN A 224 23.67 -18.96 7.22
CA ASN A 224 23.12 -17.59 7.24
C ASN A 224 24.00 -16.61 8.05
N ALA A 225 25.31 -16.77 7.99
CA ALA A 225 26.24 -15.93 8.73
C ALA A 225 26.44 -14.58 8.05
N VAL A 226 25.78 -13.53 8.57
CA VAL A 226 26.03 -12.14 8.18
C VAL A 226 26.57 -11.37 9.38
N LEU A 227 27.85 -10.98 9.32
CA LEU A 227 28.60 -10.39 10.43
C LEU A 227 28.53 -8.86 10.38
N LEU A 228 28.20 -8.24 11.51
CA LEU A 228 28.13 -6.78 11.66
C LEU A 228 29.53 -6.23 11.99
N VAL A 229 30.20 -5.64 10.99
CA VAL A 229 31.65 -5.37 11.02
C VAL A 229 32.03 -3.94 11.45
N ASP A 230 31.06 -3.13 11.84
CA ASP A 230 31.30 -1.72 12.20
C ASP A 230 31.06 -1.41 13.69
N THR A 231 31.18 -2.42 14.57
CA THR A 231 31.07 -2.21 16.02
C THR A 231 32.21 -1.33 16.57
N TYR A 232 33.43 -1.52 16.09
CA TYR A 232 34.58 -0.74 16.51
C TYR A 232 35.29 -0.01 15.36
N ASN A 233 35.91 -0.74 14.46
CA ASN A 233 36.54 -0.16 13.27
C ASN A 233 36.35 -1.08 12.05
N THR A 234 35.54 -0.67 11.12
CA THR A 234 35.16 -1.48 9.97
C THR A 234 36.32 -2.05 9.19
N LEU A 235 37.31 -1.22 8.82
CA LEU A 235 38.40 -1.64 7.93
C LEU A 235 39.64 -2.18 8.68
N LYS A 236 39.88 -1.77 9.96
CA LYS A 236 41.06 -2.18 10.70
C LYS A 236 40.82 -3.43 11.57
N SER A 237 39.59 -3.69 11.99
CA SER A 237 39.24 -4.85 12.83
C SER A 237 38.05 -5.66 12.26
N GLY A 238 36.91 -5.06 11.98
CA GLY A 238 35.69 -5.77 11.63
C GLY A 238 35.82 -6.65 10.39
N VAL A 239 36.21 -6.07 9.24
CA VAL A 239 36.37 -6.85 7.98
C VAL A 239 37.53 -7.87 8.12
N PRO A 240 38.71 -7.55 8.68
CA PRO A 240 39.74 -8.55 8.91
C PRO A 240 39.31 -9.73 9.80
N ASN A 241 38.60 -9.46 10.92
CA ASN A 241 38.11 -10.50 11.81
C ASN A 241 37.01 -11.34 11.15
N ALA A 242 36.15 -10.74 10.35
CA ALA A 242 35.12 -11.46 9.55
C ALA A 242 35.79 -12.39 8.52
N ILE A 243 36.80 -11.91 7.79
CA ILE A 243 37.58 -12.73 6.84
C ILE A 243 38.21 -13.92 7.55
N LYS A 244 38.81 -13.70 8.72
CA LYS A 244 39.43 -14.77 9.51
C LYS A 244 38.38 -15.81 9.93
N ALA A 245 37.23 -15.37 10.48
CA ALA A 245 36.15 -16.26 10.91
C ALA A 245 35.60 -17.08 9.75
N PHE A 246 35.33 -16.47 8.59
CA PHE A 246 34.87 -17.16 7.40
C PHE A 246 35.85 -18.23 6.91
N LYS A 247 37.13 -17.89 6.82
CA LYS A 247 38.18 -18.82 6.38
C LYS A 247 38.39 -20.00 7.32
N GLU A 248 38.26 -19.79 8.61
CA GLU A 248 38.48 -20.83 9.62
C GLU A 248 37.25 -21.72 9.83
N VAL A 249 35.99 -21.18 9.67
CA VAL A 249 34.77 -21.89 10.04
C VAL A 249 33.93 -22.32 8.82
N LEU A 250 33.72 -21.43 7.87
CA LEU A 250 32.75 -21.66 6.79
C LEU A 250 33.37 -22.24 5.51
N VAL A 251 34.50 -21.67 5.08
CA VAL A 251 35.21 -22.12 3.86
C VAL A 251 35.60 -23.59 3.92
N PRO A 252 36.17 -24.14 5.04
CA PRO A 252 36.49 -25.54 5.12
C PRO A 252 35.28 -26.49 5.02
N LYS A 253 34.05 -25.98 5.30
CA LYS A 253 32.79 -26.70 5.18
C LYS A 253 32.15 -26.58 3.79
N GLY A 254 32.78 -25.87 2.85
CA GLY A 254 32.27 -25.61 1.53
C GLY A 254 31.08 -24.63 1.49
N ILE A 255 30.88 -23.87 2.57
CA ILE A 255 29.76 -22.88 2.65
C ILE A 255 30.16 -21.62 1.90
N THR A 256 29.27 -21.12 1.04
CA THR A 256 29.47 -19.94 0.21
C THR A 256 28.43 -18.83 0.47
N ASN A 257 27.35 -19.13 1.22
CA ASN A 257 26.30 -18.17 1.54
C ASN A 257 26.58 -17.49 2.89
N PHE A 258 27.40 -16.46 2.87
CA PHE A 258 27.73 -15.63 4.04
C PHE A 258 27.95 -14.20 3.61
N GLY A 259 27.96 -13.26 4.57
CA GLY A 259 28.11 -11.86 4.27
C GLY A 259 28.60 -11.01 5.43
N ILE A 260 28.86 -9.76 5.13
CA ILE A 260 29.11 -8.70 6.12
C ILE A 260 28.00 -7.65 6.05
N ARG A 261 27.77 -6.95 7.16
CA ARG A 261 26.84 -5.83 7.23
C ARG A 261 27.54 -4.56 7.65
N LEU A 262 27.26 -3.48 6.93
CA LEU A 262 27.68 -2.11 7.17
C LEU A 262 26.47 -1.30 7.62
N ASP A 263 26.50 -0.71 8.82
CA ASP A 263 25.38 0.02 9.44
C ASP A 263 25.75 1.48 9.74
N SER A 264 26.99 1.90 9.50
CA SER A 264 27.50 3.24 9.81
C SER A 264 28.61 3.70 8.86
N GLY A 265 28.91 5.00 8.92
CA GLY A 265 29.94 5.64 8.10
C GLY A 265 29.51 5.89 6.66
N ASP A 266 30.47 6.22 5.79
CA ASP A 266 30.21 6.38 4.34
C ASP A 266 30.10 5.00 3.68
N ILE A 267 28.88 4.59 3.39
CA ILE A 267 28.55 3.26 2.86
C ILE A 267 29.19 3.03 1.48
N SER A 268 29.23 4.05 0.60
CA SER A 268 29.85 3.92 -0.72
C SER A 268 31.35 3.61 -0.58
N TYR A 269 32.06 4.40 0.20
CA TYR A 269 33.50 4.20 0.46
C TYR A 269 33.77 2.86 1.14
N LEU A 270 33.06 2.57 2.24
CA LEU A 270 33.29 1.37 3.04
C LEU A 270 33.00 0.09 2.27
N SER A 271 31.89 0.05 1.48
CA SER A 271 31.55 -1.13 0.67
C SER A 271 32.60 -1.46 -0.39
N LYS A 272 33.14 -0.43 -1.06
CA LYS A 272 34.22 -0.61 -2.06
C LYS A 272 35.51 -1.13 -1.42
N ARG A 273 35.89 -0.59 -0.25
CA ARG A 273 37.09 -1.03 0.47
C ARG A 273 36.93 -2.43 1.03
N ALA A 274 35.78 -2.72 1.65
CA ALA A 274 35.47 -4.05 2.16
C ALA A 274 35.45 -5.09 1.04
N ARG A 275 34.84 -4.78 -0.13
CA ARG A 275 34.83 -5.68 -1.29
C ARG A 275 36.23 -6.01 -1.76
N LYS A 276 37.10 -5.01 -1.86
CA LYS A 276 38.49 -5.22 -2.24
C LYS A 276 39.21 -6.16 -1.25
N MET A 277 39.07 -5.94 0.06
CA MET A 277 39.68 -6.80 1.09
C MET A 277 39.15 -8.25 1.04
N LEU A 278 37.83 -8.41 0.81
CA LEU A 278 37.19 -9.73 0.65
C LEU A 278 37.72 -10.47 -0.59
N ASP A 279 37.86 -9.76 -1.71
CA ASP A 279 38.36 -10.31 -2.99
C ASP A 279 39.84 -10.73 -2.87
N GLU A 280 40.66 -9.88 -2.29
CA GLU A 280 42.09 -10.20 -1.99
C GLU A 280 42.22 -11.40 -1.06
N ALA A 281 41.24 -11.63 -0.19
CA ALA A 281 41.17 -12.79 0.66
C ALA A 281 40.61 -14.07 -0.02
N GLY A 282 40.18 -13.99 -1.29
CA GLY A 282 39.56 -15.12 -2.02
C GLY A 282 38.09 -15.36 -1.66
N LEU A 283 37.39 -14.37 -1.11
CA LEU A 283 35.98 -14.46 -0.65
C LEU A 283 35.03 -13.67 -1.56
N GLN A 284 35.10 -13.89 -2.89
CA GLN A 284 34.23 -13.23 -3.88
C GLN A 284 32.75 -13.52 -3.68
N CYS A 285 32.41 -14.68 -3.08
CA CYS A 285 31.03 -15.08 -2.76
C CYS A 285 30.41 -14.30 -1.59
N CYS A 286 31.26 -13.67 -0.72
CA CYS A 286 30.80 -12.93 0.45
C CYS A 286 29.90 -11.75 0.04
N LYS A 287 28.66 -11.71 0.55
CA LYS A 287 27.71 -10.64 0.30
C LYS A 287 27.95 -9.43 1.19
N ILE A 288 27.61 -8.25 0.71
CA ILE A 288 27.67 -7.00 1.48
C ILE A 288 26.25 -6.47 1.67
N VAL A 289 25.81 -6.37 2.92
CA VAL A 289 24.54 -5.80 3.33
C VAL A 289 24.78 -4.37 3.83
N ALA A 290 23.99 -3.41 3.34
CA ALA A 290 23.99 -2.04 3.85
C ALA A 290 22.69 -1.74 4.58
N SER A 291 22.79 -1.02 5.70
CA SER A 291 21.64 -0.56 6.48
C SER A 291 21.91 0.82 7.08
N ASN A 292 20.92 1.38 7.79
CA ASN A 292 20.92 2.71 8.41
C ASN A 292 20.55 3.86 7.47
N SER A 293 19.46 4.55 7.83
CA SER A 293 18.96 5.81 7.21
C SER A 293 18.77 5.78 5.69
N LEU A 294 18.56 4.60 5.12
CA LEU A 294 18.38 4.39 3.69
C LEU A 294 16.95 4.78 3.25
N ASP A 295 16.87 5.40 2.07
CA ASP A 295 15.64 5.63 1.30
C ASP A 295 15.95 5.49 -0.21
N GLU A 296 14.93 5.69 -1.06
CA GLU A 296 15.08 5.58 -2.50
C GLU A 296 16.12 6.53 -3.11
N TYR A 297 16.28 7.72 -2.55
CA TYR A 297 17.23 8.71 -3.06
C TYR A 297 18.67 8.32 -2.72
N LEU A 298 18.93 8.00 -1.45
CA LEU A 298 20.26 7.57 -1.02
C LEU A 298 20.67 6.25 -1.68
N ILE A 299 19.74 5.30 -1.81
CA ILE A 299 20.02 4.04 -2.51
C ILE A 299 20.38 4.30 -3.98
N ARG A 300 19.64 5.15 -4.69
CA ARG A 300 19.94 5.55 -6.06
C ARG A 300 21.35 6.17 -6.16
N ASP A 301 21.71 7.06 -5.25
CA ASP A 301 23.01 7.70 -5.23
C ASP A 301 24.14 6.71 -4.96
N LEU A 302 23.94 5.77 -4.02
CA LEU A 302 24.87 4.68 -3.78
C LEU A 302 25.09 3.82 -5.02
N MET A 303 24.03 3.55 -5.76
CA MET A 303 24.10 2.79 -7.03
C MET A 303 24.84 3.56 -8.11
N MET A 304 24.58 4.85 -8.26
CA MET A 304 25.30 5.73 -9.21
C MET A 304 26.77 5.84 -8.87
N GLN A 305 27.14 5.81 -7.59
CA GLN A 305 28.52 5.76 -7.11
C GLN A 305 29.16 4.38 -7.24
N GLU A 306 28.49 3.39 -7.78
CA GLU A 306 28.95 2.00 -7.90
C GLU A 306 29.34 1.35 -6.56
N ALA A 307 28.59 1.66 -5.48
CA ALA A 307 28.75 1.00 -4.19
C ALA A 307 28.58 -0.52 -4.33
N LYS A 308 29.41 -1.28 -3.65
CA LYS A 308 29.45 -2.74 -3.75
C LYS A 308 28.51 -3.37 -2.72
N ILE A 309 27.22 -3.27 -2.96
CA ILE A 309 26.16 -3.70 -2.05
C ILE A 309 25.28 -4.74 -2.76
N ASP A 310 24.98 -5.82 -2.10
CA ASP A 310 24.10 -6.90 -2.60
C ASP A 310 22.69 -6.81 -2.00
N THR A 311 22.56 -6.30 -0.77
CA THR A 311 21.29 -6.23 -0.04
C THR A 311 21.19 -4.93 0.76
N PHE A 312 20.01 -4.33 0.74
CA PHE A 312 19.67 -3.16 1.54
C PHE A 312 18.69 -3.52 2.65
N GLY A 313 19.05 -3.21 3.90
CA GLY A 313 18.15 -3.27 5.06
C GLY A 313 17.57 -1.89 5.34
N VAL A 314 16.31 -1.66 4.98
CA VAL A 314 15.68 -0.34 5.07
C VAL A 314 14.66 -0.32 6.22
N GLY A 315 14.87 0.56 7.18
CA GLY A 315 14.08 0.60 8.42
C GLY A 315 13.13 1.80 8.51
N GLU A 316 13.55 2.79 9.33
CA GLU A 316 12.72 3.95 9.71
C GLU A 316 12.06 4.64 8.52
N ARG A 317 12.83 5.02 7.51
CA ARG A 317 12.33 5.82 6.38
C ARG A 317 11.31 5.08 5.52
N LEU A 318 11.32 3.76 5.55
CA LEU A 318 10.32 2.93 4.88
C LEU A 318 9.05 2.81 5.73
N VAL A 319 9.16 2.26 6.96
CA VAL A 319 7.98 1.90 7.78
C VAL A 319 7.19 3.12 8.26
N THR A 320 7.80 4.31 8.30
CA THR A 320 7.14 5.58 8.63
C THR A 320 6.79 6.42 7.41
N ALA A 321 7.19 6.00 6.20
CA ALA A 321 7.15 6.82 4.98
C ALA A 321 7.62 8.25 5.25
N LYS A 322 8.77 8.41 5.90
CA LYS A 322 9.24 9.63 6.59
C LYS A 322 9.16 10.91 5.76
N SER A 323 9.36 10.84 4.45
CA SER A 323 9.36 11.99 3.54
C SER A 323 7.95 12.51 3.24
N ALA A 324 6.94 11.61 3.20
CA ALA A 324 5.54 11.92 2.95
C ALA A 324 4.65 10.96 3.76
N PRO A 325 4.43 11.22 5.07
CA PRO A 325 3.85 10.25 5.99
C PRO A 325 2.32 10.13 5.90
N VAL A 326 1.70 10.74 4.92
CA VAL A 326 0.23 10.74 4.74
C VAL A 326 -0.13 10.33 3.32
N PHE A 327 -0.96 9.30 3.17
CA PHE A 327 -1.50 8.89 1.87
C PHE A 327 -2.62 9.82 1.39
N GLY A 328 -3.48 10.26 2.33
CA GLY A 328 -4.53 11.23 2.06
C GLY A 328 -5.74 10.67 1.30
N GLY A 329 -6.01 9.38 1.42
CA GLY A 329 -7.23 8.77 0.92
C GLY A 329 -8.47 9.32 1.62
N VAL A 330 -9.57 9.38 0.89
CA VAL A 330 -10.86 9.91 1.35
C VAL A 330 -11.98 8.96 0.96
N TYR A 331 -13.07 8.98 1.74
CA TYR A 331 -14.29 8.23 1.54
C TYR A 331 -15.44 9.20 1.25
N LYS A 332 -16.06 9.15 0.08
CA LYS A 332 -17.01 10.18 -0.33
C LYS A 332 -18.24 9.62 -1.01
N LEU A 333 -19.41 10.13 -0.60
CA LEU A 333 -20.69 9.81 -1.22
C LEU A 333 -20.67 10.24 -2.69
N ALA A 334 -20.93 9.29 -3.59
CA ALA A 334 -20.95 9.48 -5.03
C ALA A 334 -22.38 9.38 -5.63
N ALA A 335 -23.24 8.59 -5.01
CA ALA A 335 -24.65 8.45 -5.42
C ALA A 335 -25.52 7.89 -4.28
N VAL A 336 -26.83 8.02 -4.46
CA VAL A 336 -27.87 7.36 -3.64
C VAL A 336 -28.92 6.76 -4.55
N GLU A 337 -29.68 5.76 -4.10
CA GLU A 337 -30.88 5.30 -4.82
C GLU A 337 -32.13 6.05 -4.32
N ASP A 338 -33.04 6.33 -5.23
CA ASP A 338 -34.39 6.79 -4.88
C ASP A 338 -35.30 5.60 -4.51
N GLU A 339 -36.56 5.86 -4.19
CA GLU A 339 -37.53 4.83 -3.83
C GLU A 339 -37.87 3.85 -4.99
N GLN A 340 -37.61 4.25 -6.23
CA GLN A 340 -37.77 3.45 -7.43
C GLN A 340 -36.52 2.66 -7.83
N GLY A 341 -35.39 2.83 -7.08
CA GLY A 341 -34.11 2.19 -7.35
C GLY A 341 -33.27 2.91 -8.42
N ASN A 342 -33.68 4.14 -8.84
CA ASN A 342 -32.84 4.91 -9.75
C ASN A 342 -31.64 5.51 -9.03
N ILE A 343 -30.47 5.46 -9.66
CA ILE A 343 -29.24 6.01 -9.12
C ILE A 343 -29.21 7.53 -9.32
N ILE A 344 -29.24 8.26 -8.23
CA ILE A 344 -29.16 9.73 -8.19
C ILE A 344 -27.72 10.14 -7.87
N PRO A 345 -26.98 10.71 -8.82
CA PRO A 345 -25.60 11.11 -8.60
C PRO A 345 -25.51 12.22 -7.54
N LYS A 346 -24.46 12.15 -6.71
CA LYS A 346 -24.13 13.15 -5.69
C LYS A 346 -22.72 13.66 -5.93
N ILE A 347 -22.53 14.96 -5.75
CA ILE A 347 -21.25 15.62 -5.92
C ILE A 347 -20.96 16.54 -4.73
N LYS A 348 -19.71 16.50 -4.25
CA LYS A 348 -19.22 17.52 -3.34
C LYS A 348 -18.53 18.61 -4.15
N ILE A 349 -19.04 19.83 -4.06
CA ILE A 349 -18.44 21.02 -4.65
C ILE A 349 -17.60 21.72 -3.59
N SER A 350 -16.47 22.26 -3.99
CA SER A 350 -15.52 22.94 -3.11
C SER A 350 -14.88 24.10 -3.88
N GLU A 351 -14.51 25.18 -3.18
CA GLU A 351 -13.70 26.27 -3.73
C GLU A 351 -12.34 25.76 -4.27
N ASN A 352 -11.78 24.72 -3.66
CA ASN A 352 -10.63 24.02 -4.20
C ASN A 352 -11.10 22.96 -5.21
N THR A 353 -10.90 23.20 -6.50
CA THR A 353 -11.31 22.34 -7.60
C THR A 353 -10.78 20.90 -7.48
N ALA A 354 -9.57 20.72 -6.94
CA ALA A 354 -8.99 19.39 -6.68
C ALA A 354 -9.78 18.56 -5.63
N LYS A 355 -10.72 19.19 -4.89
CA LYS A 355 -11.61 18.54 -3.94
C LYS A 355 -12.98 18.21 -4.51
N ILE A 356 -13.27 18.56 -5.75
CA ILE A 356 -14.51 18.19 -6.44
C ILE A 356 -14.47 16.70 -6.73
N THR A 357 -15.57 16.01 -6.39
CA THR A 357 -15.64 14.54 -6.56
C THR A 357 -16.21 14.16 -7.93
N ASN A 358 -15.90 12.96 -8.40
CA ASN A 358 -16.56 12.37 -9.55
C ASN A 358 -17.85 11.69 -9.07
N PRO A 359 -19.03 12.14 -9.55
CA PRO A 359 -20.33 11.62 -9.09
C PRO A 359 -20.65 10.26 -9.69
N HIS A 360 -21.76 9.67 -9.27
CA HIS A 360 -22.36 8.45 -9.79
C HIS A 360 -21.66 7.15 -9.33
N TYR A 361 -22.32 6.00 -9.55
CA TYR A 361 -21.70 4.69 -9.46
C TYR A 361 -20.88 4.42 -10.72
N LYS A 362 -19.60 4.04 -10.55
CA LYS A 362 -18.59 4.03 -11.61
C LYS A 362 -17.87 2.70 -11.71
N LYS A 363 -17.34 2.44 -12.89
CA LYS A 363 -16.34 1.41 -13.19
C LYS A 363 -15.04 2.09 -13.58
N LEU A 364 -13.93 1.43 -13.31
CA LEU A 364 -12.59 1.87 -13.67
C LEU A 364 -12.01 0.90 -14.69
N TYR A 365 -11.70 1.40 -15.88
CA TYR A 365 -11.10 0.64 -16.98
C TYR A 365 -9.68 1.08 -17.21
N ARG A 366 -8.76 0.12 -17.44
CA ARG A 366 -7.39 0.37 -17.90
C ARG A 366 -7.18 -0.17 -19.29
N PHE A 367 -6.59 0.66 -20.13
CA PHE A 367 -6.24 0.32 -21.51
C PHE A 367 -4.77 -0.07 -21.58
N TYR A 368 -4.47 -1.11 -22.34
CA TYR A 368 -3.11 -1.59 -22.58
C TYR A 368 -2.84 -1.61 -24.08
N ASP A 369 -1.68 -1.16 -24.46
CA ASP A 369 -1.15 -1.30 -25.84
C ASP A 369 -0.86 -2.77 -26.15
N ASN A 370 -1.40 -3.30 -27.24
CA ASN A 370 -1.29 -4.73 -27.56
C ASN A 370 0.12 -5.14 -28.00
N GLU A 371 0.91 -4.20 -28.57
CA GLU A 371 2.28 -4.49 -29.01
C GLU A 371 3.25 -4.52 -27.84
N SER A 372 3.21 -3.51 -26.98
CA SER A 372 4.17 -3.35 -25.87
C SER A 372 3.68 -3.93 -24.55
N GLY A 373 2.38 -4.18 -24.38
CA GLY A 373 1.73 -4.54 -23.12
C GLY A 373 1.72 -3.41 -22.08
N LYS A 374 2.08 -2.17 -22.48
CA LYS A 374 2.12 -1.01 -21.57
C LYS A 374 0.75 -0.40 -21.36
N ALA A 375 0.50 0.06 -20.13
CA ALA A 375 -0.71 0.78 -19.79
C ALA A 375 -0.72 2.16 -20.49
N LEU A 376 -1.80 2.47 -21.20
CA LEU A 376 -1.96 3.68 -22.00
C LEU A 376 -2.68 4.80 -21.25
N ALA A 377 -3.76 4.46 -20.58
CA ALA A 377 -4.63 5.36 -19.84
C ALA A 377 -5.62 4.56 -18.98
N ASP A 378 -6.24 5.23 -18.01
CA ASP A 378 -7.40 4.72 -17.29
C ASP A 378 -8.61 5.61 -17.57
N GLU A 379 -9.81 5.04 -17.59
CA GLU A 379 -11.05 5.76 -17.80
C GLU A 379 -12.10 5.38 -16.75
N LEU A 380 -12.69 6.39 -16.12
CA LEU A 380 -13.84 6.22 -15.26
C LEU A 380 -15.11 6.31 -16.10
N CYS A 381 -15.89 5.24 -16.11
CA CYS A 381 -17.16 5.14 -16.81
C CYS A 381 -18.33 5.05 -15.84
N VAL A 382 -19.52 5.47 -16.25
CA VAL A 382 -20.74 5.14 -15.50
C VAL A 382 -20.93 3.62 -15.49
N TYR A 383 -21.44 3.07 -14.41
CA TYR A 383 -21.50 1.62 -14.15
C TYR A 383 -22.17 0.78 -15.27
N ASP A 384 -23.08 1.38 -16.04
CA ASP A 384 -23.82 0.74 -17.13
C ASP A 384 -23.12 0.86 -18.49
N GLU A 385 -21.98 1.55 -18.56
CA GLU A 385 -21.14 1.61 -19.76
C GLU A 385 -20.24 0.37 -19.86
N THR A 386 -20.04 -0.07 -21.08
CA THR A 386 -19.08 -1.13 -21.43
C THR A 386 -18.23 -0.67 -22.60
N ILE A 387 -16.96 -0.99 -22.56
CA ILE A 387 -16.01 -0.64 -23.61
C ILE A 387 -15.80 -1.86 -24.52
N ASP A 388 -16.11 -1.69 -25.81
CA ASP A 388 -15.88 -2.71 -26.83
C ASP A 388 -14.42 -2.62 -27.33
N GLY A 389 -13.54 -3.47 -26.79
CA GLY A 389 -12.11 -3.50 -27.14
C GLY A 389 -11.81 -3.84 -28.60
N THR A 390 -12.82 -4.17 -29.42
CA THR A 390 -12.66 -4.45 -30.86
C THR A 390 -12.82 -3.21 -31.74
N LYS A 391 -13.24 -2.08 -31.16
CA LYS A 391 -13.51 -0.84 -31.87
C LYS A 391 -12.56 0.27 -31.42
N PRO A 392 -12.23 1.25 -32.31
CA PRO A 392 -11.54 2.44 -31.88
C PRO A 392 -12.26 3.14 -30.72
N HIS A 393 -11.52 3.52 -29.68
CA HIS A 393 -12.05 4.21 -28.52
C HIS A 393 -11.31 5.54 -28.33
N THR A 394 -12.06 6.64 -28.16
CA THR A 394 -11.49 7.97 -27.98
C THR A 394 -11.61 8.41 -26.54
N ILE A 395 -10.49 8.62 -25.90
CA ILE A 395 -10.34 9.20 -24.55
C ILE A 395 -10.03 10.69 -24.66
N PHE A 396 -10.32 11.45 -23.61
CA PHE A 396 -10.04 12.88 -23.55
C PHE A 396 -9.75 13.34 -22.12
N ASP A 397 -8.85 14.30 -21.98
CA ASP A 397 -8.54 14.95 -20.72
C ASP A 397 -9.78 15.73 -20.21
N PRO A 398 -10.35 15.37 -19.02
CA PRO A 398 -11.57 15.99 -18.53
C PRO A 398 -11.44 17.49 -18.19
N ASP A 399 -10.21 17.96 -17.94
CA ASP A 399 -9.90 19.37 -17.66
C ASP A 399 -9.45 20.14 -18.90
N ALA A 400 -9.13 19.41 -19.99
CA ALA A 400 -8.66 19.98 -21.26
C ALA A 400 -9.23 19.20 -22.46
N ILE A 401 -10.54 19.30 -22.67
CA ILE A 401 -11.35 18.49 -23.59
C ILE A 401 -10.88 18.48 -25.06
N TRP A 402 -10.04 19.43 -25.46
CA TRP A 402 -9.40 19.44 -26.78
C TRP A 402 -8.24 18.45 -26.92
N LYS A 403 -7.70 17.97 -25.80
CA LYS A 403 -6.68 16.92 -25.80
C LYS A 403 -7.39 15.57 -25.87
N THR A 404 -7.39 14.98 -27.02
CA THR A 404 -8.00 13.69 -27.29
C THR A 404 -7.00 12.70 -27.84
N LYS A 405 -7.23 11.41 -27.58
CA LYS A 405 -6.45 10.31 -28.17
C LYS A 405 -7.39 9.18 -28.58
N THR A 406 -7.31 8.73 -29.81
CA THR A 406 -8.04 7.55 -30.28
C THR A 406 -7.15 6.33 -30.22
N LEU A 407 -7.58 5.35 -29.43
CA LEU A 407 -6.94 4.05 -29.28
C LEU A 407 -7.50 3.09 -30.32
N THR A 408 -6.66 2.40 -31.07
CA THR A 408 -7.07 1.51 -32.18
C THR A 408 -6.58 0.08 -32.02
N ASP A 409 -5.42 -0.13 -31.40
CA ASP A 409 -4.85 -1.44 -31.14
C ASP A 409 -4.55 -1.56 -29.63
N TYR A 410 -5.56 -1.97 -28.89
CA TYR A 410 -5.50 -2.02 -27.45
C TYR A 410 -6.32 -3.16 -26.87
N SER A 411 -5.99 -3.59 -25.68
CA SER A 411 -6.86 -4.37 -24.80
C SER A 411 -7.34 -3.52 -23.63
N VAL A 412 -8.51 -3.86 -23.08
CA VAL A 412 -9.12 -3.12 -21.97
C VAL A 412 -9.50 -4.08 -20.86
N LYS A 413 -9.29 -3.64 -19.62
CA LYS A 413 -9.60 -4.43 -18.42
C LYS A 413 -10.33 -3.57 -17.40
N GLU A 414 -11.48 -4.05 -16.90
CA GLU A 414 -12.09 -3.50 -15.70
C GLU A 414 -11.22 -3.85 -14.49
N LEU A 415 -10.81 -2.83 -13.72
CA LEU A 415 -9.90 -3.03 -12.58
C LEU A 415 -10.63 -3.46 -11.31
N HIS A 416 -11.90 -3.07 -11.14
CA HIS A 416 -12.68 -3.49 -9.98
C HIS A 416 -13.04 -4.97 -10.03
N VAL A 417 -12.87 -5.64 -8.89
CA VAL A 417 -13.41 -6.97 -8.63
C VAL A 417 -14.48 -6.88 -7.55
N THR A 418 -15.48 -7.77 -7.61
CA THR A 418 -16.48 -7.87 -6.56
C THR A 418 -15.87 -8.58 -5.36
N VAL A 419 -15.84 -7.90 -4.21
CA VAL A 419 -15.28 -8.45 -2.96
C VAL A 419 -16.38 -9.02 -2.08
N PHE A 420 -17.39 -8.23 -1.80
CA PHE A 420 -18.63 -8.65 -1.13
C PHE A 420 -19.81 -8.47 -2.06
N LYS A 421 -20.74 -9.41 -2.00
CA LYS A 421 -22.03 -9.34 -2.70
C LYS A 421 -23.15 -9.69 -1.74
N ASN A 422 -24.08 -8.76 -1.51
CA ASN A 422 -25.16 -8.90 -0.52
C ASN A 422 -24.63 -9.33 0.87
N GLY A 423 -23.53 -8.74 1.33
CA GLY A 423 -22.88 -9.07 2.61
C GLY A 423 -22.01 -10.32 2.61
N GLU A 424 -22.02 -11.12 1.57
CA GLU A 424 -21.24 -12.36 1.48
C GLU A 424 -19.91 -12.14 0.76
N LEU A 425 -18.81 -12.67 1.32
CA LEU A 425 -17.50 -12.65 0.70
C LEU A 425 -17.49 -13.55 -0.54
N VAL A 426 -17.31 -12.98 -1.72
CA VAL A 426 -17.23 -13.71 -3.00
C VAL A 426 -15.84 -13.67 -3.63
N TYR A 427 -14.95 -12.81 -3.13
CA TYR A 427 -13.58 -12.66 -3.62
C TYR A 427 -12.69 -13.78 -3.08
N LYS A 428 -12.04 -14.50 -3.98
CA LYS A 428 -10.99 -15.44 -3.60
C LYS A 428 -9.67 -14.68 -3.45
N GLN A 429 -9.25 -14.46 -2.21
CA GLN A 429 -7.99 -13.79 -1.93
C GLN A 429 -6.79 -14.59 -2.47
N PRO A 430 -5.90 -13.96 -3.25
CA PRO A 430 -4.62 -14.55 -3.59
C PRO A 430 -3.71 -14.64 -2.35
N SER A 431 -2.73 -15.53 -2.40
CA SER A 431 -1.67 -15.53 -1.39
C SER A 431 -0.86 -14.23 -1.46
N LEU A 432 -0.24 -13.85 -0.34
CA LEU A 432 0.58 -12.63 -0.30
C LEU A 432 1.76 -12.68 -1.29
N PHE A 433 2.30 -13.87 -1.56
CA PHE A 433 3.31 -14.08 -2.60
C PHE A 433 2.77 -13.77 -4.00
N GLU A 434 1.55 -14.21 -4.32
CA GLU A 434 0.90 -13.92 -5.61
C GLU A 434 0.61 -12.41 -5.75
N ILE A 435 0.18 -11.74 -4.67
CA ILE A 435 -0.04 -10.28 -4.65
C ILE A 435 1.28 -9.55 -4.93
N LYS A 436 2.38 -9.93 -4.29
CA LYS A 436 3.70 -9.35 -4.54
C LYS A 436 4.14 -9.53 -6.01
N ARG A 437 3.99 -10.73 -6.55
CA ARG A 437 4.31 -11.01 -7.96
C ARG A 437 3.45 -10.16 -8.89
N TYR A 438 2.16 -10.12 -8.64
CA TYR A 438 1.22 -9.28 -9.39
C TYR A 438 1.60 -7.80 -9.34
N CYS A 439 1.99 -7.28 -8.18
CA CYS A 439 2.47 -5.91 -8.04
C CYS A 439 3.69 -5.62 -8.94
N ALA A 440 4.65 -6.54 -8.98
CA ALA A 440 5.82 -6.40 -9.85
C ALA A 440 5.42 -6.41 -11.33
N GLU A 441 4.58 -7.38 -11.75
CA GLU A 441 4.06 -7.49 -13.11
C GLU A 441 3.29 -6.23 -13.53
N GLN A 442 2.38 -5.74 -12.68
CA GLN A 442 1.60 -4.52 -12.98
C GLN A 442 2.46 -3.26 -13.00
N THR A 443 3.47 -3.14 -12.14
CA THR A 443 4.41 -2.01 -12.17
C THR A 443 5.20 -1.98 -13.47
N GLU A 444 5.55 -3.14 -14.04
CA GLU A 444 6.25 -3.23 -15.32
C GLU A 444 5.38 -2.85 -16.53
N THR A 445 4.05 -2.86 -16.41
CA THR A 445 3.18 -2.33 -17.47
C THR A 445 3.25 -0.80 -17.59
N LEU A 446 3.72 -0.09 -16.58
CA LEU A 446 3.86 1.37 -16.64
C LEU A 446 5.09 1.78 -17.48
N TRP A 447 4.96 2.90 -18.17
CA TRP A 447 6.06 3.54 -18.88
C TRP A 447 7.13 4.05 -17.90
N ASP A 448 8.40 4.06 -18.32
CA ASP A 448 9.52 4.46 -17.46
C ASP A 448 9.42 5.93 -17.03
N GLU A 449 8.82 6.78 -17.86
CA GLU A 449 8.56 8.18 -17.57
C GLU A 449 7.59 8.36 -16.39
N VAL A 450 6.61 7.49 -16.23
CA VAL A 450 5.67 7.46 -15.08
C VAL A 450 6.39 6.96 -13.82
N LYS A 451 7.40 6.10 -13.97
CA LYS A 451 8.15 5.50 -12.87
C LYS A 451 9.28 6.39 -12.31
N ARG A 452 9.55 7.57 -12.88
CA ARG A 452 10.58 8.49 -12.36
C ARG A 452 10.34 8.88 -10.91
N PHE A 453 11.41 9.05 -10.14
CA PHE A 453 11.31 9.51 -8.74
C PHE A 453 11.05 11.00 -8.64
N GLU A 454 11.49 11.77 -9.61
CA GLU A 454 11.38 13.21 -9.69
C GLU A 454 10.72 13.59 -11.01
N ASN A 455 9.76 14.50 -10.94
CA ASN A 455 9.00 14.97 -12.08
C ASN A 455 8.51 13.83 -13.00
N PRO A 456 7.77 12.85 -12.48
CA PRO A 456 7.23 11.78 -13.31
C PRO A 456 6.25 12.34 -14.35
N HIS A 457 6.13 11.65 -15.47
CA HIS A 457 5.06 11.97 -16.42
C HIS A 457 3.70 11.68 -15.80
N THR A 458 2.76 12.60 -16.00
CA THR A 458 1.38 12.43 -15.52
C THR A 458 0.69 11.35 -16.35
N TYR A 459 0.22 10.30 -15.69
CA TYR A 459 -0.58 9.26 -16.31
C TYR A 459 -2.00 9.77 -16.56
N TYR A 460 -2.61 9.35 -17.66
CA TYR A 460 -3.94 9.80 -18.06
C TYR A 460 -5.02 9.02 -17.29
N VAL A 461 -5.84 9.75 -16.53
CA VAL A 461 -7.04 9.25 -15.87
C VAL A 461 -8.21 10.08 -16.36
N ASP A 462 -8.93 9.54 -17.32
CA ASP A 462 -9.95 10.23 -18.08
C ASP A 462 -11.37 9.88 -17.59
N LEU A 463 -12.34 10.62 -18.04
CA LEU A 463 -13.77 10.34 -17.78
C LEU A 463 -14.46 9.97 -19.10
N SER A 464 -15.38 8.99 -19.06
CA SER A 464 -16.28 8.78 -20.18
C SER A 464 -17.10 10.04 -20.44
N LYS A 465 -17.51 10.24 -21.71
CA LYS A 465 -18.32 11.39 -22.07
C LYS A 465 -19.60 11.47 -21.24
N LYS A 466 -20.25 10.34 -20.96
CA LYS A 466 -21.44 10.25 -20.14
C LYS A 466 -21.19 10.72 -18.70
N LEU A 467 -20.10 10.24 -18.08
CA LEU A 467 -19.75 10.65 -16.73
C LEU A 467 -19.36 12.13 -16.65
N TRP A 468 -18.59 12.62 -17.64
CA TRP A 468 -18.22 14.02 -17.76
C TRP A 468 -19.44 14.94 -17.87
N ASP A 469 -20.44 14.57 -18.72
CA ASP A 469 -21.68 15.32 -18.88
C ASP A 469 -22.49 15.38 -17.58
N ILE A 470 -22.62 14.26 -16.86
CA ILE A 470 -23.29 14.20 -15.56
C ILE A 470 -22.59 15.13 -14.56
N LYS A 471 -21.27 15.08 -14.47
CA LYS A 471 -20.48 15.93 -13.57
C LYS A 471 -20.69 17.41 -13.86
N ASN A 472 -20.61 17.82 -15.13
CA ASN A 472 -20.78 19.21 -15.52
C ASN A 472 -22.22 19.70 -15.34
N ALA A 473 -23.23 18.88 -15.62
CA ALA A 473 -24.62 19.23 -15.35
C ALA A 473 -24.88 19.52 -13.85
N LEU A 474 -24.24 18.76 -12.96
CA LEU A 474 -24.32 19.00 -11.52
C LEU A 474 -23.59 20.29 -11.10
N LEU A 475 -22.43 20.56 -11.70
CA LEU A 475 -21.68 21.81 -11.46
C LEU A 475 -22.45 23.03 -11.93
N GLU A 476 -23.10 22.98 -13.10
CA GLU A 476 -23.94 24.09 -13.63
C GLU A 476 -25.16 24.35 -12.74
N LYS A 477 -25.86 23.30 -12.30
CA LYS A 477 -27.00 23.45 -11.36
C LYS A 477 -26.60 24.17 -10.08
N SER A 478 -25.37 23.94 -9.58
CA SER A 478 -24.91 24.57 -8.35
C SER A 478 -24.64 26.08 -8.49
N LYS A 479 -24.30 26.56 -9.69
CA LYS A 479 -24.09 28.01 -9.95
C LYS A 479 -25.38 28.79 -9.76
N ASP A 480 -26.51 28.19 -10.08
CA ASP A 480 -27.82 28.83 -9.96
C ASP A 480 -28.37 28.86 -8.52
N GLY A 481 -27.63 28.36 -7.52
CA GLY A 481 -28.09 28.23 -6.14
C GLY A 481 -29.28 27.28 -5.97
N LYS A 482 -29.58 26.45 -6.98
CA LYS A 482 -30.63 25.42 -6.93
C LYS A 482 -30.16 24.21 -6.15
N ASP A 483 -31.04 23.69 -5.29
CA ASP A 483 -30.78 22.44 -4.59
C ASP A 483 -30.38 21.33 -5.59
N LEU A 484 -29.28 20.65 -5.31
CA LEU A 484 -28.84 19.48 -6.07
C LEU A 484 -29.70 18.26 -5.69
N LYS A 485 -31.02 18.36 -5.99
CA LYS A 485 -31.99 17.27 -5.80
C LYS A 485 -31.90 16.29 -6.95
#